data_daa96192179ec3bbf665e68d9f82ce3c
#
_entry.id   daa96192179ec3bbf665e68d9f82ce3c
#
_cell.length_a   1.000
_cell.length_b   1.000
_cell.length_c   1.000
_cell.angle_alpha   90.00
_cell.angle_beta   90.00
_cell.angle_gamma   90.00
#
_symmetry.space_group_name_H-M   'P 1'
#
loop_
_entity.id
_entity.type
_entity.pdbx_description
1 polymer ?
#
loop_
_entity_poly.entity_id
_entity_poly.type
_entity_poly.pdbx_seq_one_letter_code
_entity_poly.pdbx_strand_id
1 'polypeptide(L)'
;MKVTTKTYTISPKLQKKIVRETIKWCREFFGENHRRKNEFTYYVGPQPKRLLKKYGKYYGCYDCVENKLNVYPENNKNIRDLIKTTIHEYTHYTQPIRSKYYKLDEQYGYVRNPFEVVARKNEDLYKLCWKQIKSVI
;
A
#
# COMPACT_ATOMS: atom_id res chain seq x y z
N MET A 1 -5.19 22.34 -2.02
CA MET A 1 -4.39 21.92 -3.19
C MET A 1 -5.29 21.46 -4.30
N LYS A 2 -5.05 21.94 -5.48
CA LYS A 2 -5.82 21.49 -6.64
C LYS A 2 -5.50 20.01 -6.91
N VAL A 3 -6.50 19.18 -6.81
CA VAL A 3 -6.39 17.77 -7.18
C VAL A 3 -6.18 17.70 -8.68
N THR A 4 -5.08 17.10 -9.14
CA THR A 4 -4.94 16.91 -10.56
C THR A 4 -6.03 15.93 -11.01
N THR A 5 -6.77 16.34 -12.01
CA THR A 5 -7.80 15.50 -12.62
C THR A 5 -7.22 14.50 -13.60
N LYS A 6 -5.89 14.48 -13.73
CA LYS A 6 -5.23 13.59 -14.66
C LYS A 6 -5.39 12.16 -14.21
N THR A 7 -6.23 11.44 -14.89
CA THR A 7 -6.41 10.00 -14.68
C THR A 7 -5.22 9.23 -15.24
N TYR A 8 -5.09 7.98 -14.85
CA TYR A 8 -4.10 7.11 -15.41
C TYR A 8 -4.31 6.98 -16.92
N THR A 9 -3.23 7.21 -17.67
CA THR A 9 -3.18 6.90 -19.10
C THR A 9 -2.78 5.44 -19.33
N ILE A 10 -2.46 4.74 -18.26
CA ILE A 10 -1.98 3.36 -18.31
C ILE A 10 -3.11 2.37 -18.10
N SER A 11 -3.01 1.22 -18.75
CA SER A 11 -4.02 0.17 -18.68
C SER A 11 -4.07 -0.48 -17.29
N PRO A 12 -5.20 -1.13 -16.94
CA PRO A 12 -5.25 -1.93 -15.71
C PRO A 12 -4.17 -3.00 -15.65
N LYS A 13 -3.80 -3.58 -16.77
CA LYS A 13 -2.71 -4.56 -16.87
C LYS A 13 -1.38 -3.96 -16.42
N LEU A 14 -1.09 -2.74 -16.87
CA LEU A 14 0.14 -2.03 -16.49
C LEU A 14 0.10 -1.61 -15.02
N GLN A 15 -1.05 -1.18 -14.53
CA GLN A 15 -1.23 -0.87 -13.11
C GLN A 15 -0.90 -2.07 -12.23
N LYS A 16 -1.40 -3.26 -12.59
CA LYS A 16 -1.10 -4.50 -11.88
C LYS A 16 0.39 -4.83 -11.93
N LYS A 17 1.01 -4.61 -13.07
CA LYS A 17 2.45 -4.85 -13.23
C LYS A 17 3.27 -3.93 -12.34
N ILE A 18 2.92 -2.65 -12.26
CA ILE A 18 3.61 -1.68 -11.40
C ILE A 18 3.50 -2.11 -9.93
N VAL A 19 2.32 -2.49 -9.48
CA VAL A 19 2.13 -2.93 -8.09
C VAL A 19 2.93 -4.21 -7.82
N ARG A 20 2.86 -5.18 -8.74
CA ARG A 20 3.60 -6.43 -8.60
C ARG A 20 5.11 -6.20 -8.49
N GLU A 21 5.67 -5.35 -9.36
CA GLU A 21 7.10 -5.06 -9.35
C GLU A 21 7.48 -4.24 -8.11
N THR A 22 6.61 -3.36 -7.64
CA THR A 22 6.82 -2.63 -6.39
C THR A 22 6.84 -3.59 -5.19
N ILE A 23 5.93 -4.54 -5.13
CA ILE A 23 5.90 -5.56 -4.06
C ILE A 23 7.19 -6.39 -4.09
N LYS A 24 7.63 -6.79 -5.27
CA LYS A 24 8.88 -7.53 -5.44
C LYS A 24 10.06 -6.73 -4.91
N TRP A 25 10.12 -5.44 -5.25
CA TRP A 25 11.14 -4.53 -4.73
C TRP A 25 11.06 -4.42 -3.20
N CYS A 26 9.86 -4.29 -2.66
CA CYS A 26 9.64 -4.21 -1.21
C CYS A 26 10.14 -5.47 -0.50
N ARG A 27 9.91 -6.64 -1.07
CA ARG A 27 10.40 -7.90 -0.50
C ARG A 27 11.92 -7.92 -0.39
N GLU A 28 12.58 -7.43 -1.42
CA GLU A 28 14.05 -7.37 -1.44
C GLU A 28 14.60 -6.31 -0.49
N PHE A 29 13.92 -5.15 -0.41
CA PHE A 29 14.39 -4.02 0.38
C PHE A 29 14.06 -4.16 1.86
N PHE A 30 12.81 -4.49 2.19
CA PHE A 30 12.33 -4.58 3.57
C PHE A 30 12.35 -6.00 4.13
N GLY A 31 12.42 -6.99 3.28
CA GLY A 31 12.28 -8.38 3.68
C GLY A 31 10.83 -8.81 3.82
N GLU A 32 10.62 -10.02 4.31
CA GLU A 32 9.31 -10.61 4.50
C GLU A 32 9.04 -10.86 5.98
N ASN A 33 7.76 -10.89 6.34
CA ASN A 33 7.34 -11.19 7.70
C ASN A 33 6.85 -12.64 7.80
N HIS A 34 7.74 -13.53 8.24
CA HIS A 34 7.45 -14.96 8.38
C HIS A 34 6.58 -15.30 9.60
N ARG A 35 6.20 -14.30 10.39
CA ARG A 35 5.35 -14.50 11.58
C ARG A 35 3.86 -14.48 11.25
N ARG A 36 3.51 -14.10 10.02
CA ARG A 36 2.11 -14.08 9.59
C ARG A 36 1.60 -15.52 9.43
N LYS A 37 0.39 -15.75 9.95
CA LYS A 37 -0.25 -17.07 9.91
C LYS A 37 -0.64 -17.50 8.51
N ASN A 38 -1.22 -16.57 7.74
CA ASN A 38 -1.66 -16.83 6.38
C ASN A 38 -0.60 -16.42 5.38
N GLU A 39 -0.61 -17.06 4.21
CA GLU A 39 0.26 -16.69 3.11
C GLU A 39 -0.03 -15.26 2.66
N PHE A 40 1.03 -14.50 2.33
CA PHE A 40 0.90 -13.16 1.78
C PHE A 40 0.32 -13.21 0.38
N THR A 41 -0.76 -12.45 0.19
CA THR A 41 -1.38 -12.26 -1.13
C THR A 41 -1.61 -10.78 -1.38
N TYR A 42 -1.91 -10.41 -2.62
CA TYR A 42 -2.26 -9.03 -2.93
C TYR A 42 -3.38 -8.97 -3.97
N TYR A 43 -4.12 -7.86 -3.93
CA TYR A 43 -5.20 -7.55 -4.86
C TYR A 43 -4.98 -6.16 -5.43
N VAL A 44 -5.16 -6.03 -6.74
CA VAL A 44 -5.08 -4.76 -7.47
C VAL A 44 -6.33 -4.65 -8.32
N GLY A 45 -7.17 -3.69 -8.01
CA GLY A 45 -8.42 -3.51 -8.74
C GLY A 45 -9.34 -2.52 -8.07
N PRO A 46 -10.63 -2.48 -8.47
CA PRO A 46 -11.61 -1.58 -7.86
C PRO A 46 -11.78 -1.83 -6.38
N GLN A 47 -11.99 -0.76 -5.63
CA GLN A 47 -12.35 -0.88 -4.23
C GLN A 47 -13.74 -1.51 -4.11
N PRO A 48 -13.93 -2.53 -3.25
CA PRO A 48 -15.25 -3.14 -3.04
C PRO A 48 -16.30 -2.10 -2.64
N LYS A 49 -17.48 -2.17 -3.23
CA LYS A 49 -18.56 -1.20 -2.99
C LYS A 49 -18.97 -1.12 -1.52
N ARG A 50 -18.96 -2.25 -0.81
CA ARG A 50 -19.29 -2.29 0.62
C ARG A 50 -18.33 -1.45 1.47
N LEU A 51 -17.03 -1.47 1.12
CA LEU A 51 -16.02 -0.69 1.82
C LEU A 51 -16.14 0.79 1.45
N LEU A 52 -16.40 1.08 0.18
CA LEU A 52 -16.60 2.43 -0.31
C LEU A 52 -17.78 3.10 0.40
N LYS A 53 -18.88 2.38 0.56
CA LYS A 53 -20.08 2.86 1.24
C LYS A 53 -19.86 3.11 2.73
N LYS A 54 -19.13 2.22 3.39
CA LYS A 54 -18.93 2.28 4.84
C LYS A 54 -17.85 3.27 5.26
N TYR A 55 -16.74 3.35 4.52
CA TYR A 55 -15.54 4.09 4.94
C TYR A 55 -15.10 5.18 3.97
N GLY A 56 -15.72 5.28 2.77
CA GLY A 56 -15.26 6.18 1.72
C GLY A 56 -14.10 5.60 0.92
N LYS A 57 -13.45 6.43 0.13
CA LYS A 57 -12.37 6.01 -0.76
C LYS A 57 -11.06 5.80 -0.03
N TYR A 58 -10.44 4.66 -0.28
CA TYR A 58 -9.08 4.34 0.16
C TYR A 58 -8.14 4.30 -1.04
N TYR A 59 -6.88 4.65 -0.82
CA TYR A 59 -5.82 4.39 -1.81
C TYR A 59 -5.47 2.91 -1.84
N GLY A 60 -5.48 2.27 -0.69
CA GLY A 60 -5.24 0.86 -0.49
C GLY A 60 -5.43 0.53 0.98
N CYS A 61 -5.25 -0.73 1.31
CA CYS A 61 -5.25 -1.16 2.71
C CYS A 61 -4.51 -2.49 2.85
N TYR A 62 -3.98 -2.72 4.03
CA TYR A 62 -3.43 -4.02 4.38
C TYR A 62 -4.38 -4.73 5.34
N ASP A 63 -4.87 -5.89 4.95
CA ASP A 63 -5.72 -6.75 5.77
C ASP A 63 -4.83 -7.71 6.55
N CYS A 64 -4.64 -7.43 7.84
CA CYS A 64 -3.75 -8.23 8.68
C CYS A 64 -4.32 -9.60 9.04
N VAL A 65 -5.63 -9.78 8.94
CA VAL A 65 -6.26 -11.08 9.21
C VAL A 65 -6.00 -12.06 8.07
N GLU A 66 -6.22 -11.60 6.85
CA GLU A 66 -5.98 -12.42 5.65
C GLU A 66 -4.55 -12.36 5.15
N ASN A 67 -3.74 -11.45 5.67
CA ASN A 67 -2.38 -11.15 5.18
C ASN A 67 -2.42 -10.74 3.72
N LYS A 68 -3.28 -9.77 3.40
CA LYS A 68 -3.56 -9.36 2.04
C LYS A 68 -3.36 -7.85 1.86
N LEU A 69 -2.52 -7.50 0.91
CA LEU A 69 -2.27 -6.13 0.51
C LEU A 69 -3.23 -5.75 -0.62
N ASN A 70 -4.01 -4.70 -0.42
CA ASN A 70 -4.99 -4.24 -1.40
C ASN A 70 -4.59 -2.86 -1.91
N VAL A 71 -4.58 -2.70 -3.22
CA VAL A 71 -4.30 -1.42 -3.88
C VAL A 71 -5.44 -1.12 -4.84
N TYR A 72 -5.96 0.11 -4.77
CA TYR A 72 -7.08 0.56 -5.59
C TYR A 72 -6.60 1.66 -6.55
N PRO A 73 -6.11 1.27 -7.75
CA PRO A 73 -5.49 2.24 -8.67
C PRO A 73 -6.40 3.41 -9.05
N GLU A 74 -7.71 3.18 -9.16
CA GLU A 74 -8.66 4.24 -9.50
C GLU A 74 -8.67 5.38 -8.47
N ASN A 75 -8.28 5.11 -7.23
CA ASN A 75 -8.21 6.09 -6.16
C ASN A 75 -6.83 6.74 -6.04
N ASN A 76 -5.86 6.25 -6.79
CA ASN A 76 -4.51 6.81 -6.85
C ASN A 76 -4.38 7.65 -8.11
N LYS A 77 -3.76 8.82 -8.02
CA LYS A 77 -3.78 9.81 -9.10
C LYS A 77 -2.78 9.55 -10.21
N ASN A 78 -1.67 8.90 -9.89
CA ASN A 78 -0.57 8.70 -10.84
C ASN A 78 0.31 7.53 -10.40
N ILE A 79 1.31 7.21 -11.20
CA ILE A 79 2.24 6.11 -10.93
C ILE A 79 2.96 6.32 -9.59
N ARG A 80 3.37 7.54 -9.28
CA ARG A 80 4.03 7.85 -8.01
C ARG A 80 3.16 7.48 -6.83
N ASP A 81 1.89 7.90 -6.85
CA ASP A 81 0.96 7.62 -5.75
C ASP A 81 0.66 6.13 -5.64
N LEU A 82 0.61 5.44 -6.78
CA LEU A 82 0.42 3.98 -6.81
C LEU A 82 1.58 3.25 -6.12
N ILE A 83 2.81 3.67 -6.41
CA ILE A 83 4.01 3.11 -5.77
C ILE A 83 4.03 3.45 -4.28
N LYS A 84 3.75 4.70 -3.92
CA LYS A 84 3.70 5.13 -2.51
C LYS A 84 2.68 4.33 -1.71
N THR A 85 1.50 4.14 -2.25
CA THR A 85 0.45 3.34 -1.59
C THR A 85 0.92 1.91 -1.37
N THR A 86 1.52 1.31 -2.39
CA THR A 86 2.01 -0.07 -2.29
C THR A 86 3.08 -0.20 -1.21
N ILE A 87 4.03 0.73 -1.15
CA ILE A 87 5.07 0.74 -0.12
C ILE A 87 4.45 0.93 1.26
N HIS A 88 3.49 1.85 1.39
CA HIS A 88 2.80 2.10 2.65
C HIS A 88 2.13 0.83 3.19
N GLU A 89 1.33 0.17 2.37
CA GLU A 89 0.62 -1.04 2.80
C GLU A 89 1.59 -2.22 3.01
N TYR A 90 2.64 -2.33 2.20
CA TYR A 90 3.67 -3.35 2.44
C TYR A 90 4.37 -3.13 3.79
N THR A 91 4.59 -1.88 4.18
CA THR A 91 5.17 -1.56 5.49
C THR A 91 4.32 -2.15 6.61
N HIS A 92 3.00 -2.05 6.54
CA HIS A 92 2.11 -2.66 7.53
C HIS A 92 2.25 -4.18 7.58
N TYR A 93 2.47 -4.81 6.43
CA TYR A 93 2.74 -6.25 6.40
C TYR A 93 3.98 -6.62 7.21
N THR A 94 5.02 -5.79 7.19
CA THR A 94 6.27 -6.07 7.92
C THR A 94 6.20 -5.75 9.41
N GLN A 95 5.17 -5.03 9.84
CA GLN A 95 5.02 -4.60 11.23
C GLN A 95 4.50 -5.73 12.11
N PRO A 96 4.69 -5.63 13.45
CA PRO A 96 4.23 -6.66 14.36
C PRO A 96 2.71 -6.80 14.39
N ILE A 97 2.24 -7.59 15.31
CA ILE A 97 0.87 -8.05 15.40
C ILE A 97 -0.18 -6.94 15.46
N ARG A 98 -1.35 -7.28 14.94
CA ARG A 98 -2.55 -6.45 14.86
C ARG A 98 -2.93 -5.77 16.18
N SER A 99 -2.91 -6.53 17.27
CA SER A 99 -3.29 -5.99 18.59
C SER A 99 -2.42 -4.81 19.02
N LYS A 100 -1.14 -4.84 18.65
CA LYS A 100 -0.22 -3.75 18.93
C LYS A 100 -0.57 -2.49 18.14
N TYR A 101 -0.97 -2.64 16.89
CA TYR A 101 -1.41 -1.52 16.07
C TYR A 101 -2.60 -0.81 16.69
N TYR A 102 -3.64 -1.56 17.09
CA TYR A 102 -4.84 -0.98 17.66
C TYR A 102 -4.58 -0.34 19.04
N LYS A 103 -3.71 -0.94 19.82
CA LYS A 103 -3.30 -0.38 21.11
C LYS A 103 -2.61 0.98 20.95
N LEU A 104 -1.73 1.08 19.96
CA LEU A 104 -1.06 2.34 19.65
C LEU A 104 -2.02 3.36 19.03
N ASP A 105 -2.97 2.91 18.22
CA ASP A 105 -3.98 3.78 17.63
C ASP A 105 -4.87 4.40 18.70
N GLU A 106 -5.26 3.61 19.69
CA GLU A 106 -6.02 4.07 20.85
C GLU A 106 -5.22 5.11 21.67
N GLN A 107 -3.92 4.89 21.84
CA GLN A 107 -3.06 5.76 22.63
C GLN A 107 -2.71 7.06 21.91
N TYR A 108 -2.38 7.00 20.60
CA TYR A 108 -1.83 8.13 19.84
C TYR A 108 -2.77 8.67 18.77
N GLY A 109 -3.81 7.94 18.38
CA GLY A 109 -4.63 8.24 17.22
C GLY A 109 -3.96 7.81 15.92
N TYR A 110 -4.73 7.83 14.82
CA TYR A 110 -4.25 7.35 13.52
C TYR A 110 -3.02 8.11 13.02
N VAL A 111 -3.07 9.44 13.05
CA VAL A 111 -2.00 10.28 12.48
C VAL A 111 -0.68 10.07 13.24
N ARG A 112 -0.74 9.92 14.56
CA ARG A 112 0.44 9.78 15.41
C ARG A 112 0.79 8.34 15.74
N ASN A 113 0.00 7.38 15.29
CA ASN A 113 0.32 5.97 15.47
C ASN A 113 1.71 5.70 14.89
N PRO A 114 2.69 5.22 15.69
CA PRO A 114 4.05 4.98 15.20
C PRO A 114 4.12 4.12 13.95
N PHE A 115 3.20 3.17 13.80
CA PHE A 115 3.16 2.30 12.62
C PHE A 115 2.76 3.08 11.38
N GLU A 116 1.83 4.04 11.51
CA GLU A 116 1.44 4.91 10.39
C GLU A 116 2.53 5.92 10.07
N VAL A 117 3.21 6.44 11.09
CA VAL A 117 4.33 7.36 10.89
C VAL A 117 5.44 6.70 10.08
N VAL A 118 5.81 5.47 10.41
CA VAL A 118 6.83 4.71 9.66
C VAL A 118 6.35 4.43 8.24
N ALA A 119 5.10 4.03 8.07
CA ALA A 119 4.55 3.74 6.74
C ALA A 119 4.56 4.98 5.84
N ARG A 120 4.17 6.15 6.37
CA ARG A 120 4.24 7.40 5.61
C ARG A 120 5.67 7.81 5.26
N LYS A 121 6.59 7.61 6.18
CA LYS A 121 8.02 7.91 5.94
C LYS A 121 8.59 7.03 4.84
N ASN A 122 8.21 5.76 4.83
CA ASN A 122 8.67 4.81 3.80
C ASN A 122 8.16 5.16 2.41
N GLU A 123 7.05 5.89 2.29
CA GLU A 123 6.55 6.36 1.00
C GLU A 123 7.59 7.21 0.25
N ASP A 124 8.47 7.90 0.96
CA ASP A 124 9.52 8.72 0.35
C ASP A 124 10.54 7.89 -0.43
N LEU A 125 10.56 6.57 -0.22
CA LEU A 125 11.41 5.65 -0.97
C LEU A 125 10.88 5.35 -2.38
N TYR A 126 9.76 5.96 -2.78
CA TYR A 126 9.16 5.70 -4.09
C TYR A 126 10.12 6.00 -5.25
N LYS A 127 10.97 7.02 -5.11
CA LYS A 127 11.97 7.37 -6.15
C LYS A 127 12.99 6.26 -6.32
N LEU A 128 13.46 5.72 -5.22
CA LEU A 128 14.42 4.60 -5.24
C LEU A 128 13.79 3.37 -5.87
N CYS A 129 12.56 3.07 -5.48
CA CYS A 129 11.80 1.96 -6.07
C CYS A 129 11.61 2.15 -7.58
N TRP A 130 11.13 3.32 -7.99
CA TRP A 130 10.89 3.62 -9.41
C TRP A 130 12.15 3.47 -10.24
N LYS A 131 13.28 3.97 -9.73
CA LYS A 131 14.58 3.84 -10.41
C LYS A 131 14.92 2.39 -10.70
N GLN A 132 14.55 1.47 -9.80
CA GLN A 132 14.83 0.05 -9.96
C GLN A 132 13.84 -0.65 -10.89
N ILE A 133 12.56 -0.29 -10.84
CA ILE A 133 11.53 -1.04 -11.57
C ILE A 133 11.20 -0.46 -12.95
N LYS A 134 11.54 0.80 -13.23
CA LYS A 134 11.14 1.47 -14.48
C LYS A 134 11.60 0.76 -15.74
N SER A 135 12.71 0.04 -15.68
CA SER A 135 13.25 -0.67 -16.83
C SER A 135 12.46 -1.93 -17.21
N VAL A 136 11.64 -2.44 -16.30
CA VAL A 136 10.81 -3.64 -16.52
C VAL A 136 9.32 -3.32 -16.67
N ILE A 137 8.98 -2.02 -16.63
CA ILE A 137 7.60 -1.57 -16.78
C ILE A 137 7.27 -1.27 -18.29
#